data_001b9b8a6e6009f422584e829e015f71
#
_entry.id   001b9b8a6e6009f422584e829e015f71
#
_cell.length_a   1.000
_cell.length_b   1.000
_cell.length_c   1.000
_cell.angle_alpha   90.00
_cell.angle_beta   90.00
_cell.angle_gamma   90.00
#
_symmetry.space_group_name_H-M   'P 1'
#
loop_
_entity.id
_entity.type
_entity.pdbx_description
1 polymer ?
#
loop_
_entity_poly.entity_id
_entity_poly.type
_entity_poly.pdbx_seq_one_letter_code
_entity_poly.pdbx_strand_id
1 'polypeptide(L)'
;MPVLRTLTLIVLASFPLAAAAQESTARESASSAPGPYMELIDIIQSFSKRTGRKFNIDPRTRAIPIYAGIDPNKITYEQLLATFTVHQFASFVQGDVVIVVPDASARQLPTPVHTDLHFKALDDEWVTVLLTPKKACAAQLVPVLRPLMPQAAHLAADLQSNSLVLTDRAANARRVGDLIEKLDQAATGKQNCGGESPKSGS
;
A
#
# COMPACT_ATOMS: atom_id res chain seq x y z
N MET A 1 -64.29 -60.91 -27.25
CA MET A 1 -63.82 -59.50 -27.01
C MET A 1 -62.29 -59.51 -26.94
N PRO A 2 -61.57 -59.07 -27.97
CA PRO A 2 -60.15 -59.20 -28.02
C PRO A 2 -59.49 -57.99 -27.45
N VAL A 3 -58.52 -58.23 -26.60
CA VAL A 3 -57.62 -57.22 -25.98
C VAL A 3 -56.45 -56.96 -26.93
N LEU A 4 -56.35 -55.73 -27.42
CA LEU A 4 -55.29 -55.25 -28.30
C LEU A 4 -54.03 -54.92 -27.48
N ARG A 5 -52.97 -55.70 -27.66
CA ARG A 5 -51.66 -55.42 -27.07
C ARG A 5 -50.87 -54.47 -27.99
N THR A 6 -50.65 -53.24 -27.55
CA THR A 6 -49.73 -52.29 -28.19
C THR A 6 -48.34 -52.65 -27.84
N LEU A 7 -47.50 -52.90 -28.84
CA LEU A 7 -46.04 -53.15 -28.73
C LEU A 7 -45.33 -51.83 -28.80
N THR A 8 -44.72 -51.40 -27.70
CA THR A 8 -43.94 -50.20 -27.68
C THR A 8 -42.49 -50.55 -28.09
N LEU A 9 -42.05 -50.00 -29.22
CA LEU A 9 -40.70 -50.16 -29.76
C LEU A 9 -39.80 -49.19 -29.06
N ILE A 10 -38.79 -49.67 -28.25
CA ILE A 10 -37.80 -48.90 -27.64
C ILE A 10 -36.65 -48.80 -28.65
N VAL A 11 -36.44 -47.57 -29.21
CA VAL A 11 -35.28 -47.26 -30.04
C VAL A 11 -34.13 -46.83 -29.08
N LEU A 12 -33.12 -47.67 -28.94
CA LEU A 12 -31.85 -47.31 -28.31
C LEU A 12 -31.07 -46.44 -29.28
N ALA A 13 -31.01 -45.14 -29.01
CA ALA A 13 -30.08 -44.23 -29.66
C ALA A 13 -28.70 -44.35 -28.99
N SER A 14 -27.79 -44.99 -29.70
CA SER A 14 -26.34 -45.00 -29.35
C SER A 14 -25.76 -43.63 -29.63
N PHE A 15 -25.42 -42.87 -28.56
CA PHE A 15 -24.61 -41.67 -28.66
C PHE A 15 -23.14 -42.07 -28.76
N PRO A 16 -22.37 -41.55 -29.72
CA PRO A 16 -20.92 -41.75 -29.73
C PRO A 16 -20.25 -40.89 -28.65
N LEU A 17 -19.47 -41.53 -27.79
CA LEU A 17 -18.56 -40.95 -26.81
C LEU A 17 -17.34 -40.40 -27.54
N ALA A 18 -17.39 -39.16 -28.01
CA ALA A 18 -16.29 -38.46 -28.61
C ALA A 18 -16.29 -36.96 -28.24
N ALA A 19 -16.04 -36.65 -26.97
CA ALA A 19 -15.79 -35.27 -26.52
C ALA A 19 -14.96 -35.28 -25.24
N ALA A 20 -13.71 -35.77 -25.29
CA ALA A 20 -12.77 -35.66 -24.19
C ALA A 20 -11.32 -35.48 -24.72
N ALA A 21 -11.14 -34.58 -25.68
CA ALA A 21 -9.80 -34.27 -26.17
C ALA A 21 -9.62 -32.81 -26.66
N GLN A 22 -10.33 -31.83 -26.10
CA GLN A 22 -10.16 -30.41 -26.51
C GLN A 22 -10.02 -29.42 -25.35
N GLU A 23 -9.75 -29.87 -24.13
CA GLU A 23 -9.54 -28.96 -23.00
C GLU A 23 -8.06 -28.75 -22.60
N SER A 24 -7.12 -29.31 -23.33
CA SER A 24 -5.68 -29.23 -23.01
C SER A 24 -4.90 -28.15 -23.78
N THR A 25 -5.48 -27.51 -24.80
CA THR A 25 -4.73 -26.55 -25.64
C THR A 25 -5.08 -25.07 -25.41
N ALA A 26 -5.98 -24.76 -24.48
CA ALA A 26 -6.37 -23.37 -24.20
C ALA A 26 -5.61 -22.70 -23.03
N ARG A 27 -4.62 -23.37 -22.44
CA ARG A 27 -3.83 -22.79 -21.33
C ARG A 27 -2.42 -22.32 -21.71
N GLU A 28 -2.02 -22.44 -22.95
CA GLU A 28 -0.65 -22.12 -23.37
C GLU A 28 -0.48 -20.81 -24.16
N SER A 29 -1.54 -19.99 -24.27
CA SER A 29 -1.49 -18.74 -25.04
C SER A 29 -1.63 -17.45 -24.22
N ALA A 30 -1.41 -17.50 -22.91
CA ALA A 30 -1.44 -16.30 -22.04
C ALA A 30 -0.05 -15.92 -21.51
N SER A 31 1.01 -16.16 -22.25
CA SER A 31 2.37 -15.72 -21.89
C SER A 31 3.07 -15.07 -23.06
N SER A 32 2.58 -13.91 -23.51
CA SER A 32 3.42 -12.93 -24.18
C SER A 32 3.41 -11.64 -23.40
N ALA A 33 4.09 -11.62 -22.26
CA ALA A 33 4.44 -10.37 -21.60
C ALA A 33 5.31 -9.56 -22.59
N PRO A 34 4.99 -8.28 -22.84
CA PRO A 34 5.76 -7.47 -23.79
C PRO A 34 7.14 -7.15 -23.22
N GLY A 35 8.16 -7.80 -23.75
CA GLY A 35 9.56 -7.49 -23.48
C GLY A 35 10.19 -8.20 -22.26
N PRO A 36 11.51 -8.05 -22.07
CA PRO A 36 12.19 -8.61 -20.92
C PRO A 36 11.73 -7.92 -19.64
N TYR A 37 11.07 -8.66 -18.79
CA TYR A 37 10.73 -8.23 -17.44
C TYR A 37 11.53 -9.02 -16.41
N MET A 38 11.69 -8.43 -15.24
CA MET A 38 12.33 -9.05 -14.09
C MET A 38 11.31 -9.16 -12.97
N GLU A 39 11.34 -10.20 -12.19
CA GLU A 39 10.49 -10.27 -11.01
C GLU A 39 11.09 -9.43 -9.87
N LEU A 40 10.24 -8.78 -9.09
CA LEU A 40 10.68 -7.98 -7.94
C LEU A 40 11.54 -8.80 -6.97
N ILE A 41 11.22 -10.08 -6.81
CA ILE A 41 12.00 -10.98 -5.94
C ILE A 41 13.45 -11.13 -6.42
N ASP A 42 13.70 -11.18 -7.72
CA ASP A 42 15.05 -11.32 -8.27
C ASP A 42 15.89 -10.07 -8.00
N ILE A 43 15.26 -8.90 -8.09
CA ILE A 43 15.89 -7.61 -7.76
C ILE A 43 16.27 -7.58 -6.28
N ILE A 44 15.34 -7.97 -5.39
CA ILE A 44 15.58 -8.03 -3.95
C ILE A 44 16.71 -9.02 -3.62
N GLN A 45 16.72 -10.20 -4.23
CA GLN A 45 17.76 -11.19 -4.01
C GLN A 45 19.13 -10.72 -4.47
N SER A 46 19.21 -10.10 -5.65
CA SER A 46 20.45 -9.51 -6.17
C SER A 46 20.98 -8.43 -5.23
N PHE A 47 20.10 -7.52 -4.79
CA PHE A 47 20.45 -6.48 -3.83
C PHE A 47 20.93 -7.08 -2.49
N SER A 48 20.21 -8.06 -1.96
CA SER A 48 20.55 -8.77 -0.71
C SER A 48 21.93 -9.42 -0.79
N LYS A 49 22.20 -10.16 -1.86
CA LYS A 49 23.51 -10.81 -2.10
C LYS A 49 24.65 -9.80 -2.14
N ARG A 50 24.44 -8.67 -2.80
CA ARG A 50 25.47 -7.63 -2.98
C ARG A 50 25.75 -6.83 -1.71
N THR A 51 24.71 -6.55 -0.92
CA THR A 51 24.82 -5.64 0.24
C THR A 51 24.89 -6.36 1.58
N GLY A 52 24.58 -7.66 1.63
CA GLY A 52 24.43 -8.42 2.87
C GLY A 52 23.14 -8.11 3.65
N ARG A 53 22.29 -7.20 3.17
CA ARG A 53 21.01 -6.90 3.82
C ARG A 53 20.06 -8.07 3.70
N LYS A 54 19.44 -8.42 4.82
CA LYS A 54 18.43 -9.48 4.88
C LYS A 54 17.04 -8.89 4.65
N PHE A 55 16.20 -9.63 3.94
CA PHE A 55 14.82 -9.24 3.68
C PHE A 55 13.86 -10.34 4.12
N ASN A 56 12.78 -9.96 4.77
CA ASN A 56 11.60 -10.79 4.98
C ASN A 56 10.46 -10.15 4.21
N ILE A 57 9.97 -10.83 3.20
CA ILE A 57 9.05 -10.27 2.22
C ILE A 57 7.71 -11.00 2.25
N ASP A 58 6.63 -10.24 2.14
CA ASP A 58 5.29 -10.80 1.97
C ASP A 58 5.23 -11.64 0.68
N PRO A 59 4.62 -12.84 0.71
CA PRO A 59 4.52 -13.71 -0.47
C PRO A 59 3.92 -13.05 -1.71
N ARG A 60 3.11 -12.01 -1.55
CA ARG A 60 2.51 -11.24 -2.66
C ARG A 60 3.51 -10.47 -3.49
N THR A 61 4.74 -10.26 -3.00
CA THR A 61 5.81 -9.60 -3.76
C THR A 61 6.45 -10.48 -4.82
N ARG A 62 6.26 -11.80 -4.79
CA ARG A 62 7.05 -12.76 -5.58
C ARG A 62 6.85 -12.63 -7.07
N ALA A 63 5.63 -12.49 -7.54
CA ALA A 63 5.29 -12.52 -8.96
C ALA A 63 4.95 -11.12 -9.51
N ILE A 64 5.66 -10.08 -9.06
CA ILE A 64 5.46 -8.72 -9.56
C ILE A 64 6.45 -8.46 -10.70
N PRO A 65 5.98 -8.27 -11.94
CA PRO A 65 6.84 -7.98 -13.07
C PRO A 65 7.30 -6.52 -13.03
N ILE A 66 8.59 -6.30 -13.22
CA ILE A 66 9.21 -4.98 -13.32
C ILE A 66 9.68 -4.77 -14.76
N TYR A 67 9.12 -3.79 -15.45
CA TYR A 67 9.37 -3.50 -16.87
C TYR A 67 10.36 -2.35 -17.07
N ALA A 68 10.74 -1.62 -16.05
CA ALA A 68 11.71 -0.53 -16.17
C ALA A 68 13.12 -1.10 -16.35
N GLY A 69 13.99 -0.37 -17.04
CA GLY A 69 15.40 -0.72 -17.26
C GLY A 69 16.26 -0.65 -16.01
N ILE A 70 15.82 -1.35 -14.95
CA ILE A 70 16.53 -1.47 -13.68
C ILE A 70 17.60 -2.55 -13.81
N ASP A 71 18.86 -2.19 -13.55
CA ASP A 71 19.93 -3.18 -13.42
C ASP A 71 19.95 -3.69 -11.96
N PRO A 72 19.58 -4.96 -11.71
CA PRO A 72 19.52 -5.52 -10.36
C PRO A 72 20.87 -5.52 -9.65
N ASN A 73 21.98 -5.46 -10.44
CA ASN A 73 23.33 -5.46 -9.88
C ASN A 73 23.80 -4.05 -9.47
N LYS A 74 23.07 -3.01 -9.86
CA LYS A 74 23.44 -1.62 -9.60
C LYS A 74 22.40 -0.85 -8.80
N ILE A 75 21.18 -1.38 -8.63
CA ILE A 75 20.10 -0.72 -7.91
C ILE A 75 20.56 -0.25 -6.52
N THR A 76 20.27 1.00 -6.19
CA THR A 76 20.49 1.54 -4.83
C THR A 76 19.35 1.17 -3.91
N TYR A 77 19.54 1.35 -2.59
CA TYR A 77 18.47 1.11 -1.62
C TYR A 77 17.29 2.07 -1.84
N GLU A 78 17.56 3.33 -2.14
CA GLU A 78 16.55 4.34 -2.46
C GLU A 78 15.71 3.93 -3.69
N GLN A 79 16.36 3.47 -4.76
CA GLN A 79 15.65 2.97 -5.95
C GLN A 79 14.82 1.72 -5.66
N LEU A 80 15.29 0.85 -4.76
CA LEU A 80 14.53 -0.31 -4.33
C LEU A 80 13.29 0.10 -3.53
N LEU A 81 13.41 1.09 -2.63
CA LEU A 81 12.28 1.66 -1.89
C LEU A 81 11.27 2.32 -2.84
N ALA A 82 11.74 3.09 -3.82
CA ALA A 82 10.88 3.68 -4.84
C ALA A 82 10.13 2.60 -5.65
N THR A 83 10.78 1.47 -5.95
CA THR A 83 10.14 0.33 -6.60
C THR A 83 9.04 -0.26 -5.71
N PHE A 84 9.29 -0.44 -4.41
CA PHE A 84 8.25 -0.88 -3.47
C PHE A 84 7.05 0.09 -3.47
N THR A 85 7.32 1.39 -3.49
CA THR A 85 6.28 2.44 -3.51
C THR A 85 5.36 2.31 -4.72
N VAL A 86 5.91 2.13 -5.92
CA VAL A 86 5.13 1.96 -7.16
C VAL A 86 4.21 0.74 -7.08
N HIS A 87 4.66 -0.32 -6.43
CA HIS A 87 3.91 -1.57 -6.29
C HIS A 87 3.11 -1.68 -5.00
N GLN A 88 2.90 -0.56 -4.29
CA GLN A 88 2.09 -0.48 -3.06
C GLN A 88 2.61 -1.37 -1.93
N PHE A 89 3.93 -1.44 -1.77
CA PHE A 89 4.59 -2.05 -0.63
C PHE A 89 5.23 -1.00 0.26
N ALA A 90 5.19 -1.27 1.55
CA ALA A 90 5.93 -0.57 2.59
C ALA A 90 7.07 -1.43 3.09
N SER A 91 8.16 -0.80 3.49
CA SER A 91 9.27 -1.48 4.15
C SER A 91 9.64 -0.77 5.44
N PHE A 92 10.10 -1.54 6.40
CA PHE A 92 10.65 -1.04 7.66
C PHE A 92 11.76 -1.96 8.16
N VAL A 93 12.67 -1.40 8.95
CA VAL A 93 13.81 -2.15 9.49
C VAL A 93 13.45 -2.67 10.88
N GLN A 94 13.61 -3.98 11.08
CA GLN A 94 13.48 -4.62 12.39
C GLN A 94 14.75 -5.42 12.70
N GLY A 95 15.57 -4.89 13.61
CA GLY A 95 16.89 -5.44 13.87
C GLY A 95 17.79 -5.31 12.63
N ASP A 96 18.27 -6.43 12.10
CA ASP A 96 19.12 -6.51 10.90
C ASP A 96 18.34 -6.92 9.63
N VAL A 97 17.01 -7.00 9.71
CA VAL A 97 16.14 -7.46 8.63
C VAL A 97 15.25 -6.32 8.14
N VAL A 98 15.14 -6.17 6.83
CA VAL A 98 14.13 -5.31 6.18
C VAL A 98 12.88 -6.14 5.95
N ILE A 99 11.77 -5.72 6.54
CA ILE A 99 10.47 -6.36 6.36
C ILE A 99 9.71 -5.60 5.28
N VAL A 100 9.16 -6.32 4.31
CA VAL A 100 8.38 -5.75 3.21
C VAL A 100 6.98 -6.33 3.25
N VAL A 101 5.98 -5.44 3.36
CA VAL A 101 4.55 -5.78 3.48
C VAL A 101 3.73 -4.87 2.56
N PRO A 102 2.49 -5.22 2.24
CA PRO A 102 1.59 -4.30 1.56
C PRO A 102 1.41 -3.00 2.33
N ASP A 103 1.40 -1.87 1.64
CA ASP A 103 1.33 -0.55 2.25
C ASP A 103 0.01 -0.27 2.98
N ALA A 104 -1.07 -0.99 2.64
CA ALA A 104 -2.33 -0.93 3.39
C ALA A 104 -2.15 -1.18 4.91
N SER A 105 -1.09 -1.89 5.30
CA SER A 105 -0.73 -2.15 6.70
C SER A 105 0.27 -1.13 7.26
N ALA A 106 0.79 -0.22 6.45
CA ALA A 106 1.93 0.64 6.80
C ALA A 106 1.69 1.51 8.05
N ARG A 107 0.47 2.02 8.23
CA ARG A 107 0.11 2.82 9.42
C ARG A 107 0.15 2.05 10.76
N GLN A 108 0.25 0.72 10.71
CA GLN A 108 0.35 -0.16 11.88
C GLN A 108 1.77 -0.64 12.13
N LEU A 109 2.71 -0.24 11.27
CA LEU A 109 4.11 -0.62 11.41
C LEU A 109 4.79 0.21 12.49
N PRO A 110 5.84 -0.33 13.14
CA PRO A 110 6.65 0.39 14.11
C PRO A 110 7.57 1.41 13.41
N THR A 111 6.96 2.47 12.84
CA THR A 111 7.70 3.54 12.16
C THR A 111 8.37 4.46 13.16
N PRO A 112 9.54 5.06 12.83
CA PRO A 112 10.17 6.08 13.66
C PRO A 112 9.22 7.26 13.89
N VAL A 113 9.19 7.79 15.13
CA VAL A 113 8.37 8.94 15.49
C VAL A 113 9.25 10.19 15.59
N HIS A 114 8.84 11.26 14.92
CA HIS A 114 9.51 12.56 14.88
C HIS A 114 8.56 13.65 15.37
N THR A 115 9.10 14.70 15.96
CA THR A 115 8.35 15.87 16.46
C THR A 115 8.63 17.14 15.67
N ASP A 116 9.43 17.05 14.64
CA ASP A 116 9.75 18.14 13.71
C ASP A 116 9.92 17.58 12.29
N LEU A 117 10.09 18.47 11.30
CA LEU A 117 10.21 18.09 9.89
C LEU A 117 11.66 17.88 9.41
N HIS A 118 12.66 18.12 10.29
CA HIS A 118 14.10 18.03 9.96
C HIS A 118 14.69 16.64 10.22
N PHE A 119 13.85 15.61 10.23
CA PHE A 119 14.29 14.24 10.45
C PHE A 119 15.07 13.67 9.25
N LYS A 120 15.98 12.75 9.54
CA LYS A 120 16.74 12.02 8.53
C LYS A 120 16.01 10.71 8.22
N ALA A 121 15.41 10.65 7.04
CA ALA A 121 14.83 9.45 6.46
C ALA A 121 14.87 9.56 4.93
N LEU A 122 15.01 8.44 4.24
CA LEU A 122 14.87 8.39 2.78
C LEU A 122 13.42 8.71 2.37
N ASP A 123 13.23 9.25 1.20
CA ASP A 123 11.93 9.76 0.74
C ASP A 123 10.80 8.73 0.78
N ASP A 124 11.10 7.47 0.48
CA ASP A 124 10.13 6.37 0.48
C ASP A 124 10.09 5.57 1.80
N GLU A 125 10.87 5.95 2.82
CA GLU A 125 10.75 5.38 4.16
C GLU A 125 9.49 5.87 4.86
N TRP A 126 8.82 4.97 5.59
CA TRP A 126 7.65 5.31 6.39
C TRP A 126 8.06 5.92 7.72
N VAL A 127 7.42 7.03 8.07
CA VAL A 127 7.64 7.78 9.32
C VAL A 127 6.32 8.18 9.94
N THR A 128 6.35 8.41 11.25
CA THR A 128 5.26 9.09 11.97
C THR A 128 5.77 10.43 12.45
N VAL A 129 5.02 11.49 12.20
CA VAL A 129 5.36 12.85 12.63
C VAL A 129 4.23 13.40 13.51
N LEU A 130 4.60 13.91 14.68
CA LEU A 130 3.68 14.62 15.58
C LEU A 130 3.91 16.13 15.41
N LEU A 131 2.89 16.84 14.94
CA LEU A 131 2.93 18.28 14.69
C LEU A 131 1.89 19.01 15.53
N THR A 132 2.27 20.11 16.16
CA THR A 132 1.39 20.91 17.02
C THR A 132 1.25 22.33 16.48
N PRO A 133 0.19 22.65 15.71
CA PRO A 133 -0.09 23.99 15.23
C PRO A 133 -0.27 24.96 16.42
N LYS A 134 0.20 26.20 16.25
CA LYS A 134 0.17 27.21 17.30
C LYS A 134 -1.07 28.11 17.24
N LYS A 135 -1.60 28.33 16.01
CA LYS A 135 -2.73 29.23 15.73
C LYS A 135 -3.91 28.49 15.14
N ALA A 136 -3.67 27.59 14.20
CA ALA A 136 -4.70 26.80 13.54
C ALA A 136 -5.19 25.66 14.44
N CYS A 137 -6.44 25.25 14.26
CA CYS A 137 -6.97 24.05 14.92
C CYS A 137 -6.61 22.80 14.13
N ALA A 138 -5.90 21.88 14.76
CA ALA A 138 -5.50 20.60 14.17
C ALA A 138 -6.68 19.86 13.54
N ALA A 139 -7.83 19.80 14.21
CA ALA A 139 -9.03 19.15 13.71
C ALA A 139 -9.55 19.73 12.38
N GLN A 140 -9.41 21.04 12.18
CA GLN A 140 -9.85 21.72 10.95
C GLN A 140 -8.89 21.47 9.78
N LEU A 141 -7.63 21.15 10.05
CA LEU A 141 -6.63 20.85 9.03
C LEU A 141 -6.81 19.45 8.45
N VAL A 142 -7.33 18.48 9.23
CA VAL A 142 -7.49 17.09 8.76
C VAL A 142 -8.31 16.98 7.47
N PRO A 143 -9.54 17.54 7.34
CA PRO A 143 -10.32 17.40 6.11
C PRO A 143 -9.68 18.11 4.90
N VAL A 144 -8.87 19.13 5.13
CA VAL A 144 -8.16 19.87 4.06
C VAL A 144 -6.96 19.07 3.54
N LEU A 145 -6.23 18.40 4.43
CA LEU A 145 -4.98 17.72 4.11
C LEU A 145 -5.18 16.26 3.71
N ARG A 146 -6.20 15.60 4.24
CA ARG A 146 -6.46 14.17 3.96
C ARG A 146 -6.54 13.82 2.46
N PRO A 147 -7.17 14.64 1.58
CA PRO A 147 -7.19 14.39 0.14
C PRO A 147 -5.81 14.43 -0.55
N LEU A 148 -4.80 15.01 0.10
CA LEU A 148 -3.44 15.11 -0.42
C LEU A 148 -2.57 13.90 -0.05
N MET A 149 -3.13 12.95 0.70
CA MET A 149 -2.41 11.80 1.22
C MET A 149 -2.85 10.51 0.53
N PRO A 150 -1.95 9.54 0.35
CA PRO A 150 -2.31 8.22 -0.12
C PRO A 150 -3.27 7.52 0.86
N GLN A 151 -4.02 6.54 0.36
CA GLN A 151 -5.00 5.81 1.17
C GLN A 151 -4.35 5.06 2.35
N ALA A 152 -3.15 4.55 2.16
CA ALA A 152 -2.38 3.83 3.18
C ALA A 152 -1.89 4.72 4.32
N ALA A 153 -1.73 6.03 4.06
CA ALA A 153 -1.28 7.00 5.06
C ALA A 153 -2.35 7.29 6.12
N HIS A 154 -1.91 7.83 7.26
CA HIS A 154 -2.78 8.20 8.36
C HIS A 154 -2.61 9.67 8.73
N LEU A 155 -3.71 10.36 9.00
CA LEU A 155 -3.74 11.71 9.56
C LEU A 155 -4.90 11.79 10.56
N ALA A 156 -4.57 12.09 11.78
CA ALA A 156 -5.57 12.30 12.85
C ALA A 156 -5.18 13.51 13.70
N ALA A 157 -6.19 14.16 14.29
CA ALA A 157 -5.99 15.23 15.24
C ALA A 157 -6.34 14.77 16.66
N ASP A 158 -5.48 15.10 17.62
CA ASP A 158 -5.81 15.08 19.03
C ASP A 158 -6.31 16.47 19.45
N LEU A 159 -7.54 16.51 19.92
CA LEU A 159 -8.22 17.77 20.28
C LEU A 159 -7.66 18.39 21.57
N GLN A 160 -7.18 17.57 22.49
CA GLN A 160 -6.71 18.06 23.78
C GLN A 160 -5.36 18.76 23.67
N SER A 161 -4.44 18.17 22.93
CA SER A 161 -3.10 18.75 22.70
C SER A 161 -3.02 19.64 21.47
N ASN A 162 -4.10 19.78 20.69
CA ASN A 162 -4.11 20.43 19.38
C ASN A 162 -3.01 19.90 18.46
N SER A 163 -2.78 18.59 18.47
CA SER A 163 -1.71 17.95 17.72
C SER A 163 -2.24 17.11 16.58
N LEU A 164 -1.44 16.98 15.52
CA LEU A 164 -1.67 16.11 14.36
C LEU A 164 -0.71 14.93 14.41
N VAL A 165 -1.24 13.72 14.32
CA VAL A 165 -0.45 12.50 14.09
C VAL A 165 -0.52 12.18 12.61
N LEU A 166 0.62 12.28 11.94
CA LEU A 166 0.79 12.05 10.51
C LEU A 166 1.70 10.83 10.31
N THR A 167 1.19 9.78 9.67
CA THR A 167 2.01 8.61 9.26
C THR A 167 1.98 8.48 7.75
N ASP A 168 3.13 8.59 7.09
CA ASP A 168 3.27 8.53 5.64
C ASP A 168 4.74 8.26 5.26
N ARG A 169 5.01 8.16 3.96
CA ARG A 169 6.38 8.21 3.45
C ARG A 169 7.01 9.56 3.75
N ALA A 170 8.30 9.56 4.04
CA ALA A 170 9.03 10.73 4.52
C ALA A 170 8.90 11.95 3.59
N ALA A 171 8.97 11.76 2.28
CA ALA A 171 8.78 12.85 1.32
C ALA A 171 7.40 13.49 1.45
N ASN A 172 6.33 12.68 1.52
CA ASN A 172 4.99 13.21 1.65
C ASN A 172 4.72 13.78 3.06
N ALA A 173 5.28 13.16 4.10
CA ALA A 173 5.19 13.66 5.47
C ALA A 173 5.82 15.07 5.59
N ARG A 174 6.99 15.30 4.98
CA ARG A 174 7.59 16.65 4.89
C ARG A 174 6.68 17.62 4.13
N ARG A 175 6.21 17.23 2.95
CA ARG A 175 5.33 18.08 2.13
C ARG A 175 4.04 18.48 2.86
N VAL A 176 3.37 17.54 3.51
CA VAL A 176 2.15 17.81 4.28
C VAL A 176 2.46 18.63 5.53
N GLY A 177 3.57 18.34 6.20
CA GLY A 177 4.05 19.10 7.34
C GLY A 177 4.33 20.57 6.99
N ASP A 178 5.02 20.84 5.88
CA ASP A 178 5.25 22.21 5.37
C ASP A 178 3.92 22.95 5.09
N LEU A 179 2.90 22.22 4.58
CA LEU A 179 1.58 22.81 4.37
C LEU A 179 0.91 23.16 5.70
N ILE A 180 1.02 22.29 6.71
CA ILE A 180 0.51 22.54 8.06
C ILE A 180 1.15 23.80 8.64
N GLU A 181 2.48 23.93 8.55
CA GLU A 181 3.19 25.12 9.04
C GLU A 181 2.75 26.41 8.34
N LYS A 182 2.58 26.38 7.00
CA LYS A 182 2.12 27.53 6.22
C LYS A 182 0.67 27.90 6.55
N LEU A 183 -0.20 26.92 6.73
CA LEU A 183 -1.60 27.16 7.12
C LEU A 183 -1.68 27.71 8.54
N ASP A 184 -0.86 27.22 9.45
CA ASP A 184 -0.76 27.74 10.83
C ASP A 184 -0.25 29.19 10.86
N GLN A 185 0.76 29.50 10.05
CA GLN A 185 1.28 30.86 9.92
C GLN A 185 0.24 31.85 9.37
N ALA A 186 -0.56 31.41 8.39
CA ALA A 186 -1.60 32.21 7.76
C ALA A 186 -2.87 32.39 8.62
N ALA A 187 -3.04 31.57 9.64
CA ALA A 187 -4.20 31.67 10.54
C ALA A 187 -4.20 33.00 11.31
N THR A 188 -5.33 33.71 11.22
CA THR A 188 -5.54 35.00 11.87
C THR A 188 -6.05 34.81 13.30
N GLY A 189 -5.19 35.03 14.29
CA GLY A 189 -5.53 34.90 15.70
C GLY A 189 -5.42 33.48 16.25
N LYS A 190 -5.37 33.35 17.57
CA LYS A 190 -5.38 32.04 18.25
C LYS A 190 -6.84 31.55 18.26
N GLN A 191 -7.13 30.54 17.47
CA GLN A 191 -8.44 29.91 17.47
C GLN A 191 -8.66 29.14 18.77
N ASN A 192 -9.88 29.18 19.32
CA ASN A 192 -10.27 28.34 20.45
C ASN A 192 -10.53 26.91 19.92
N CYS A 193 -9.50 26.06 19.97
CA CYS A 193 -9.54 24.71 19.41
C CYS A 193 -10.08 23.67 20.39
N GLY A 194 -10.38 24.04 21.63
CA GLY A 194 -11.03 23.18 22.58
C GLY A 194 -12.52 23.02 22.25
N GLY A 195 -12.97 21.78 22.06
CA GLY A 195 -14.41 21.50 22.02
C GLY A 195 -15.03 22.03 23.28
N GLU A 196 -16.02 22.91 23.17
CA GLU A 196 -16.88 23.28 24.32
C GLU A 196 -17.46 21.97 24.87
N SER A 197 -17.08 21.63 26.10
CA SER A 197 -17.85 20.67 26.86
C SER A 197 -19.30 21.19 26.91
N PRO A 198 -20.32 20.38 26.59
CA PRO A 198 -21.70 20.83 26.71
C PRO A 198 -21.90 21.34 28.13
N LYS A 199 -22.20 22.65 28.26
CA LYS A 199 -22.60 23.23 29.54
C LYS A 199 -23.78 22.40 30.01
N SER A 200 -23.60 21.64 31.08
CA SER A 200 -24.69 21.01 31.81
C SER A 200 -25.60 22.12 32.22
N GLY A 201 -26.71 22.28 31.50
CA GLY A 201 -27.80 23.19 31.93
C GLY A 201 -28.36 22.71 33.26
N SER A 202 -28.22 23.54 34.22
CA SER A 202 -28.94 23.47 35.50
C SER A 202 -30.43 23.72 35.32
#